data_4406ad5e3d5a9f08aaa71cd33f3f08da
#
_entry.id   4406ad5e3d5a9f08aaa71cd33f3f08da
#
_cell.length_a   1.000
_cell.length_b   1.000
_cell.length_c   1.000
_cell.angle_alpha   90.00
_cell.angle_beta   90.00
_cell.angle_gamma   90.00
#
_symmetry.space_group_name_H-M   'P 1'
#
loop_
_entity.id
_entity.type
_entity.pdbx_description
1 polymer ?
#
loop_
_entity_poly.entity_id
_entity_poly.type
_entity_poly.pdbx_seq_one_letter_code
_entity_poly.pdbx_strand_id
1 'polypeptide(L)'
;MAFRNILVPTDGSEYTKLAIDRAIEFAKEVGGSITAIYVIDHTVFGNIPMDSSVTSVYDMMEKEGHEATKYVMELCEKNGVEAKELIVEGAPVKAIVNASSDYDIIVMGTLGRTGFAKLMMGSVAERVVRYAKCPVMVVRAAESDE
;
A
#
# COMPACT_ATOMS: atom_id res chain seq x y z
N MET A 1 -2.68 -19.48 13.60
CA MET A 1 -1.93 -18.36 12.98
C MET A 1 -2.33 -17.05 13.63
N ALA A 2 -1.35 -16.29 14.06
CA ALA A 2 -1.62 -14.96 14.61
C ALA A 2 -1.44 -13.92 13.52
N PHE A 3 -2.40 -13.01 13.34
CA PHE A 3 -2.31 -11.94 12.34
C PHE A 3 -1.64 -10.72 12.95
N ARG A 4 -0.38 -10.86 13.35
CA ARG A 4 0.33 -9.80 14.07
C ARG A 4 1.15 -8.87 13.19
N ASN A 5 1.63 -9.36 12.07
CA ASN A 5 2.44 -8.55 11.16
C ASN A 5 1.61 -8.24 9.92
N ILE A 6 1.14 -7.01 9.85
CA ILE A 6 0.17 -6.57 8.85
C ILE A 6 0.87 -5.69 7.82
N LEU A 7 0.80 -6.08 6.55
CA LEU A 7 1.35 -5.29 5.45
C LEU A 7 0.24 -4.44 4.83
N VAL A 8 0.46 -3.14 4.73
CA VAL A 8 -0.54 -2.21 4.20
C VAL A 8 0.05 -1.43 3.03
N PRO A 9 -0.25 -1.84 1.80
CA PRO A 9 0.16 -1.07 0.63
C PRO A 9 -0.55 0.28 0.58
N THR A 10 0.20 1.31 0.26
CA THR A 10 -0.37 2.63 0.04
C THR A 10 0.29 3.27 -1.18
N ASP A 11 -0.49 3.97 -1.98
CA ASP A 11 0.01 4.78 -3.08
C ASP A 11 -0.18 6.27 -2.80
N GLY A 12 -0.58 6.62 -1.58
CA GLY A 12 -0.81 8.00 -1.16
C GLY A 12 -2.14 8.58 -1.61
N SER A 13 -2.96 7.82 -2.34
CA SER A 13 -4.25 8.33 -2.82
C SER A 13 -5.33 8.27 -1.74
N GLU A 14 -6.39 9.05 -1.96
CA GLU A 14 -7.57 9.01 -1.09
C GLU A 14 -8.21 7.63 -1.04
N TYR A 15 -8.08 6.86 -2.12
CA TYR A 15 -8.68 5.53 -2.21
C TYR A 15 -8.06 4.53 -1.25
N THR A 16 -6.84 4.77 -0.78
CA THR A 16 -6.19 3.87 0.17
C THR A 16 -6.49 4.21 1.63
N LYS A 17 -7.01 5.39 1.91
CA LYS A 17 -7.22 5.84 3.29
C LYS A 17 -8.19 4.99 4.08
N LEU A 18 -9.28 4.55 3.47
CA LEU A 18 -10.23 3.69 4.18
C LEU A 18 -9.59 2.35 4.51
N ALA A 19 -8.78 1.80 3.61
CA ALA A 19 -8.06 0.56 3.89
C ALA A 19 -7.09 0.73 5.06
N ILE A 20 -6.42 1.88 5.12
CA ILE A 20 -5.52 2.20 6.23
C ILE A 20 -6.30 2.25 7.54
N ASP A 21 -7.46 2.90 7.57
CA ASP A 21 -8.30 2.97 8.76
C ASP A 21 -8.73 1.57 9.22
N ARG A 22 -9.13 0.72 8.29
CA ARG A 22 -9.54 -0.65 8.61
C ARG A 22 -8.36 -1.49 9.10
N ALA A 23 -7.18 -1.28 8.52
CA ALA A 23 -5.97 -1.97 8.97
C ALA A 23 -5.63 -1.60 10.40
N ILE A 24 -5.78 -0.34 10.77
CA ILE A 24 -5.53 0.13 12.13
C ILE A 24 -6.53 -0.49 13.10
N GLU A 25 -7.82 -0.50 12.75
CA GLU A 25 -8.85 -1.16 13.55
C GLU A 25 -8.49 -2.63 13.78
N PHE A 26 -8.12 -3.31 12.70
CA PHE A 26 -7.73 -4.72 12.77
C PHE A 26 -6.51 -4.93 13.66
N ALA A 27 -5.48 -4.08 13.49
CA ALA A 27 -4.28 -4.17 14.33
C ALA A 27 -4.59 -4.00 15.81
N LYS A 28 -5.50 -3.10 16.15
CA LYS A 28 -5.92 -2.91 17.53
C LYS A 28 -6.61 -4.15 18.09
N GLU A 29 -7.45 -4.79 17.30
CA GLU A 29 -8.17 -5.99 17.72
C GLU A 29 -7.24 -7.17 17.97
N VAL A 30 -6.23 -7.35 17.12
CA VAL A 30 -5.35 -8.52 17.21
C VAL A 30 -4.04 -8.26 17.95
N GLY A 31 -3.80 -7.02 18.37
CA GLY A 31 -2.55 -6.65 19.01
C GLY A 31 -1.37 -6.70 18.05
N GLY A 32 -1.61 -6.35 16.79
CA GLY A 32 -0.61 -6.43 15.74
C GLY A 32 0.09 -5.12 15.45
N SER A 33 1.07 -5.19 14.55
CA SER A 33 1.81 -4.03 14.06
C SER A 33 1.61 -3.88 12.56
N ILE A 34 1.78 -2.66 12.06
CA ILE A 34 1.58 -2.34 10.65
C ILE A 34 2.91 -1.99 10.00
N THR A 35 3.12 -2.50 8.79
CA THR A 35 4.18 -2.00 7.91
C THR A 35 3.50 -1.39 6.68
N ALA A 36 3.71 -0.09 6.49
CA ALA A 36 3.21 0.61 5.32
C ALA A 36 4.22 0.44 4.20
N ILE A 37 3.80 -0.15 3.08
CA ILE A 37 4.67 -0.33 1.92
C ILE A 37 4.25 0.62 0.80
N TYR A 38 5.22 1.38 0.30
CA TYR A 38 5.06 2.21 -0.89
C TYR A 38 6.06 1.72 -1.94
N VAL A 39 5.57 1.50 -3.16
CA VAL A 39 6.42 1.02 -4.25
C VAL A 39 6.67 2.16 -5.22
N ILE A 40 7.94 2.50 -5.40
CA ILE A 40 8.35 3.45 -6.44
C ILE A 40 8.40 2.66 -7.74
N ASP A 41 7.43 2.94 -8.60
CA ASP A 41 7.29 2.21 -9.86
C ASP A 41 8.22 2.77 -10.92
N HIS A 42 9.44 2.25 -10.97
CA HIS A 42 10.43 2.71 -11.95
C HIS A 42 10.13 2.17 -13.36
N THR A 43 9.16 1.28 -13.51
CA THR A 43 8.80 0.77 -14.85
C THR A 43 8.22 1.87 -15.73
N VAL A 44 7.74 2.97 -15.14
CA VAL A 44 7.26 4.12 -15.91
C VAL A 44 8.35 4.76 -16.76
N PHE A 45 9.63 4.56 -16.42
CA PHE A 45 10.74 5.12 -17.18
C PHE A 45 11.16 4.24 -18.36
N GLY A 46 10.79 2.95 -18.34
CA GLY A 46 11.16 2.01 -19.40
C GLY A 46 12.68 2.00 -19.63
N ASN A 47 13.07 2.18 -20.90
CA ASN A 47 14.48 2.22 -21.30
C ASN A 47 14.99 3.66 -21.45
N ILE A 48 14.34 4.63 -20.84
CA ILE A 48 14.76 6.04 -20.93
C ILE A 48 16.05 6.20 -20.12
N PRO A 49 17.09 6.79 -20.73
CA PRO A 49 18.35 7.03 -20.01
C PRO A 49 18.14 7.93 -18.81
N MET A 50 18.86 7.66 -17.72
CA MET A 50 18.81 8.51 -16.54
C MET A 50 19.50 9.84 -16.81
N ASP A 51 18.72 10.86 -17.07
CA ASP A 51 19.19 12.23 -17.19
C ASP A 51 18.61 13.06 -16.04
N SER A 52 18.88 14.36 -16.02
CA SER A 52 18.42 15.23 -14.93
C SER A 52 16.90 15.28 -14.79
N SER A 53 16.14 15.16 -15.89
CA SER A 53 14.68 15.20 -15.82
C SER A 53 14.11 13.91 -15.25
N VAL A 54 14.65 12.76 -15.61
CA VAL A 54 14.24 11.47 -15.04
C VAL A 54 14.60 11.41 -13.56
N THR A 55 15.80 11.86 -13.19
CA THR A 55 16.22 11.92 -11.81
C THR A 55 15.29 12.78 -10.96
N SER A 56 14.87 13.94 -11.51
CA SER A 56 13.93 14.83 -10.81
C SER A 56 12.58 14.19 -10.56
N VAL A 57 12.06 13.44 -11.53
CA VAL A 57 10.80 12.72 -11.38
C VAL A 57 10.95 11.61 -10.36
N TYR A 58 12.06 10.89 -10.39
CA TYR A 58 12.35 9.83 -9.42
C TYR A 58 12.39 10.39 -7.99
N ASP A 59 13.08 11.51 -7.79
CA ASP A 59 13.17 12.16 -6.48
C ASP A 59 11.79 12.60 -5.99
N MET A 60 10.94 13.07 -6.91
CA MET A 60 9.56 13.43 -6.57
C MET A 60 8.77 12.21 -6.12
N MET A 61 8.91 11.07 -6.81
CA MET A 61 8.23 9.83 -6.44
C MET A 61 8.69 9.34 -5.08
N GLU A 62 9.99 9.43 -4.80
CA GLU A 62 10.52 9.05 -3.50
C GLU A 62 9.95 9.95 -2.39
N LYS A 63 9.87 11.24 -2.64
CA LYS A 63 9.28 12.18 -1.70
C LYS A 63 7.80 11.89 -1.45
N GLU A 64 7.05 11.63 -2.50
CA GLU A 64 5.64 11.24 -2.37
C GLU A 64 5.49 9.94 -1.57
N GLY A 65 6.42 9.01 -1.77
CA GLY A 65 6.42 7.76 -1.03
C GLY A 65 6.61 7.99 0.47
N HIS A 66 7.56 8.83 0.84
CA HIS A 66 7.78 9.16 2.25
C HIS A 66 6.59 9.90 2.86
N GLU A 67 5.94 10.76 2.10
CA GLU A 67 4.73 11.44 2.58
C GLU A 67 3.59 10.45 2.79
N ALA A 68 3.42 9.49 1.87
CA ALA A 68 2.38 8.48 1.97
C ALA A 68 2.58 7.57 3.18
N THR A 69 3.79 7.08 3.40
CA THR A 69 4.09 6.22 4.55
C THR A 69 4.04 6.99 5.85
N LYS A 70 4.47 8.24 5.84
CA LYS A 70 4.40 9.11 7.02
C LYS A 70 2.95 9.28 7.50
N TYR A 71 2.03 9.44 6.57
CA TYR A 71 0.60 9.52 6.91
C TYR A 71 0.16 8.29 7.72
N VAL A 72 0.54 7.11 7.26
CA VAL A 72 0.21 5.86 7.95
C VAL A 72 0.87 5.80 9.32
N MET A 73 2.16 6.15 9.39
CA MET A 73 2.93 6.13 10.63
C MET A 73 2.30 7.03 11.69
N GLU A 74 1.93 8.25 11.31
CA GLU A 74 1.34 9.22 12.23
C GLU A 74 -0.05 8.76 12.70
N LEU A 75 -0.83 8.19 11.81
CA LEU A 75 -2.15 7.70 12.16
C LEU A 75 -2.07 6.50 13.11
N CYS A 76 -1.11 5.61 12.87
CA CYS A 76 -0.86 4.49 13.78
C CYS A 76 -0.43 4.98 15.17
N GLU A 77 0.46 5.95 15.21
CA GLU A 77 0.92 6.53 16.49
C GLU A 77 -0.24 7.09 17.30
N LYS A 78 -1.14 7.82 16.65
CA LYS A 78 -2.34 8.37 17.31
C LYS A 78 -3.24 7.27 17.87
N ASN A 79 -3.21 6.10 17.30
CA ASN A 79 -4.06 4.98 17.70
C ASN A 79 -3.35 3.95 18.56
N GLY A 80 -2.11 4.20 18.94
CA GLY A 80 -1.34 3.29 19.76
C GLY A 80 -0.95 1.99 19.07
N VAL A 81 -0.85 2.03 17.74
CA VAL A 81 -0.44 0.89 16.92
C VAL A 81 1.00 1.07 16.49
N GLU A 82 1.82 0.06 16.75
CA GLU A 82 3.21 0.06 16.31
C GLU A 82 3.26 -0.03 14.79
N ALA A 83 4.11 0.81 14.19
CA ALA A 83 4.19 0.86 12.73
C ALA A 83 5.59 1.14 12.24
N LYS A 84 5.88 0.70 11.02
CA LYS A 84 7.10 1.04 10.31
C LYS A 84 6.81 1.21 8.83
N GLU A 85 7.74 1.85 8.13
CA GLU A 85 7.61 2.09 6.70
C GLU A 85 8.57 1.21 5.91
N LEU A 86 8.16 0.89 4.69
CA LEU A 86 8.96 0.13 3.75
C LEU A 86 8.78 0.77 2.38
N ILE A 87 9.83 1.38 1.86
CA ILE A 87 9.81 2.00 0.54
C ILE A 87 10.72 1.18 -0.35
N VAL A 88 10.14 0.62 -1.40
CA VAL A 88 10.87 -0.26 -2.33
C VAL A 88 10.67 0.20 -3.76
N GLU A 89 11.57 -0.21 -4.64
CA GLU A 89 11.48 0.08 -6.06
C GLU A 89 11.07 -1.17 -6.82
N GLY A 90 10.30 -0.99 -7.87
CA GLY A 90 9.94 -2.09 -8.75
C GLY A 90 8.54 -1.97 -9.30
N ALA A 91 8.04 -3.06 -9.85
CA ALA A 91 6.65 -3.17 -10.26
C ALA A 91 5.78 -3.38 -9.01
N PRO A 92 4.70 -2.61 -8.85
CA PRO A 92 3.91 -2.66 -7.61
C PRO A 92 3.42 -4.04 -7.21
N VAL A 93 2.82 -4.79 -8.11
CA VAL A 93 2.30 -6.12 -7.80
C VAL A 93 3.42 -7.04 -7.34
N LYS A 94 4.51 -7.09 -8.11
CA LYS A 94 5.63 -7.97 -7.81
C LYS A 94 6.27 -7.63 -6.47
N ALA A 95 6.46 -6.34 -6.20
CA ALA A 95 7.06 -5.90 -4.96
C ALA A 95 6.21 -6.27 -3.75
N ILE A 96 4.89 -6.07 -3.84
CA ILE A 96 3.98 -6.41 -2.75
C ILE A 96 3.93 -7.92 -2.55
N VAL A 97 3.81 -8.68 -3.62
CA VAL A 97 3.79 -10.15 -3.54
C VAL A 97 5.08 -10.69 -2.93
N ASN A 98 6.23 -10.17 -3.35
CA ASN A 98 7.51 -10.60 -2.78
C ASN A 98 7.60 -10.27 -1.29
N ALA A 99 7.12 -9.11 -0.87
CA ALA A 99 7.13 -8.73 0.55
C ALA A 99 6.17 -9.60 1.38
N SER A 100 5.09 -10.07 0.78
CA SER A 100 4.01 -10.75 1.51
C SER A 100 4.44 -12.02 2.25
N SER A 101 5.54 -12.65 1.84
CA SER A 101 6.04 -13.85 2.53
C SER A 101 6.52 -13.57 3.96
N ASP A 102 6.82 -12.31 4.29
CA ASP A 102 7.29 -11.92 5.61
C ASP A 102 6.17 -11.39 6.52
N TYR A 103 4.94 -11.41 6.05
CA TYR A 103 3.79 -10.86 6.78
C TYR A 103 2.70 -11.89 6.95
N ASP A 104 1.83 -11.65 7.92
CA ASP A 104 0.74 -12.58 8.23
C ASP A 104 -0.52 -12.28 7.44
N ILE A 105 -0.69 -11.04 7.03
CA ILE A 105 -1.85 -10.60 6.25
C ILE A 105 -1.52 -9.30 5.54
N ILE A 106 -2.13 -9.12 4.36
CA ILE A 106 -2.14 -7.83 3.68
C ILE A 106 -3.53 -7.23 3.86
N VAL A 107 -3.59 -5.95 4.19
CA VAL A 107 -4.85 -5.19 4.17
C VAL A 107 -4.69 -4.09 3.13
N MET A 108 -5.52 -4.10 2.10
CA MET A 108 -5.40 -3.16 1.00
C MET A 108 -6.76 -2.78 0.42
N GLY A 109 -6.81 -1.64 -0.25
CA GLY A 109 -8.02 -1.18 -0.92
C GLY A 109 -8.24 -1.86 -2.26
N THR A 110 -9.48 -1.81 -2.73
CA THR A 110 -9.84 -2.33 -4.06
C THR A 110 -9.35 -1.43 -5.18
N LEU A 111 -9.18 -0.12 -4.92
CA LEU A 111 -8.78 0.88 -5.90
C LEU A 111 -7.50 1.57 -5.47
N GLY A 112 -6.69 1.94 -6.44
CA GLY A 112 -5.54 2.79 -6.23
C GLY A 112 -5.78 4.14 -6.88
N ARG A 113 -4.71 4.78 -7.35
CA ARG A 113 -4.77 6.12 -7.94
C ARG A 113 -5.75 6.29 -9.10
N THR A 114 -5.95 5.23 -9.87
CA THR A 114 -6.85 5.32 -11.01
C THR A 114 -8.31 5.35 -10.61
N GLY A 115 -8.67 4.67 -9.54
CA GLY A 115 -9.96 4.78 -8.86
C GLY A 115 -11.21 4.81 -9.71
N PHE A 116 -11.27 4.06 -10.80
CA PHE A 116 -12.24 4.46 -11.78
C PHE A 116 -13.55 3.69 -11.80
N ALA A 117 -13.70 2.62 -11.11
CA ALA A 117 -15.00 1.94 -11.08
C ALA A 117 -15.27 1.38 -9.69
N LYS A 118 -16.38 1.79 -9.10
CA LYS A 118 -16.72 1.48 -7.70
C LYS A 118 -16.84 0.00 -7.39
N LEU A 119 -17.35 -0.77 -8.34
CA LEU A 119 -17.64 -2.18 -8.12
C LEU A 119 -16.54 -3.10 -8.65
N MET A 120 -15.48 -2.54 -9.22
CA MET A 120 -14.39 -3.32 -9.77
C MET A 120 -13.18 -3.25 -8.88
N MET A 121 -12.49 -4.36 -8.74
CA MET A 121 -11.17 -4.35 -8.15
C MET A 121 -10.19 -3.78 -9.16
N GLY A 122 -9.29 -2.90 -8.70
CA GLY A 122 -8.19 -2.41 -9.52
C GLY A 122 -7.23 -3.55 -9.87
N SER A 123 -6.45 -3.35 -10.90
CA SER A 123 -5.53 -4.38 -11.40
C SER A 123 -4.50 -4.81 -10.36
N VAL A 124 -3.99 -3.87 -9.56
CA VAL A 124 -3.02 -4.20 -8.51
C VAL A 124 -3.67 -5.08 -7.44
N ALA A 125 -4.84 -4.69 -6.94
CA ALA A 125 -5.53 -5.44 -5.90
C ALA A 125 -5.88 -6.86 -6.37
N GLU A 126 -6.44 -6.99 -7.57
CA GLU A 126 -6.80 -8.29 -8.12
C GLU A 126 -5.60 -9.23 -8.22
N ARG A 127 -4.48 -8.72 -8.70
CA ARG A 127 -3.28 -9.53 -8.88
C ARG A 127 -2.59 -9.86 -7.55
N VAL A 128 -2.62 -8.94 -6.61
CA VAL A 128 -2.09 -9.21 -5.27
C VAL A 128 -2.91 -10.31 -4.59
N VAL A 129 -4.24 -10.24 -4.67
CA VAL A 129 -5.10 -11.30 -4.13
C VAL A 129 -4.75 -12.66 -4.75
N ARG A 130 -4.50 -12.68 -6.04
CA ARG A 130 -4.21 -13.92 -6.76
C ARG A 130 -2.85 -14.53 -6.40
N TYR A 131 -1.83 -13.70 -6.17
CA TYR A 131 -0.46 -14.18 -6.07
C TYR A 131 0.20 -14.02 -4.71
N ALA A 132 -0.42 -13.33 -3.75
CA ALA A 132 0.18 -13.10 -2.43
C ALA A 132 0.49 -14.41 -1.71
N LYS A 133 1.52 -14.36 -0.88
CA LYS A 133 1.97 -15.51 -0.10
C LYS A 133 1.28 -15.60 1.26
N CYS A 134 0.42 -14.65 1.58
CA CYS A 134 -0.36 -14.61 2.81
C CYS A 134 -1.80 -14.21 2.48
N PRO A 135 -2.73 -14.37 3.43
CA PRO A 135 -4.11 -13.88 3.24
C PRO A 135 -4.17 -12.40 2.93
N VAL A 136 -5.16 -12.01 2.15
CA VAL A 136 -5.37 -10.61 1.77
C VAL A 136 -6.77 -10.19 2.18
N MET A 137 -6.85 -9.16 3.01
CA MET A 137 -8.10 -8.51 3.35
C MET A 137 -8.26 -7.33 2.41
N VAL A 138 -9.30 -7.35 1.60
CA VAL A 138 -9.57 -6.30 0.63
C VAL A 138 -10.66 -5.39 1.17
N VAL A 139 -10.36 -4.10 1.24
CA VAL A 139 -11.29 -3.10 1.76
C VAL A 139 -11.88 -2.34 0.58
N ARG A 140 -13.18 -2.36 0.45
CA ARG A 140 -13.86 -1.67 -0.64
C ARG A 140 -13.73 -0.17 -0.45
N ALA A 141 -13.60 0.55 -1.56
CA ALA A 141 -13.60 2.00 -1.51
C ALA A 141 -14.92 2.49 -0.91
N ALA A 142 -14.88 3.62 -0.22
CA ALA A 142 -16.09 4.20 0.34
C ALA A 142 -17.14 4.40 -0.77
N GLU A 143 -18.38 4.03 -0.49
CA GLU A 143 -19.45 4.29 -1.44
C GLU A 143 -19.63 5.79 -1.54
N SER A 144 -19.57 6.31 -2.75
CA SER A 144 -20.00 7.67 -2.97
C SER A 144 -21.52 7.61 -3.08
N ASP A 145 -22.17 8.60 -2.57
CA ASP A 145 -23.60 8.74 -2.75
C ASP A 145 -23.86 8.89 -4.23
N GLU A 146 -24.62 7.99 -4.76
CA GLU A 146 -24.95 8.02 -6.17
C GLU A 146 -26.03 9.02 -6.48
#